data_e4db8db09e24188ee712f9fab9d75ef3
#
_entry.id   e4db8db09e24188ee712f9fab9d75ef3
#
_cell.length_a   1.000
_cell.length_b   1.000
_cell.length_c   1.000
_cell.angle_alpha   90.00
_cell.angle_beta   90.00
_cell.angle_gamma   90.00
#
_symmetry.space_group_name_H-M   'P 1'
#
loop_
_entity.id
_entity.type
_entity.pdbx_description
1 polymer ?
#
loop_
_entity_poly.entity_id
_entity_poly.type
_entity_poly.pdbx_seq_one_letter_code
_entity_poly.pdbx_strand_id
1 'polypeptide(L)'
;MSDSIVRTPWKDYMGEVPMHLEYFDGSMFEAVEQIAKKYPGNIAFTFMGKSTTYRQMIREIEQCAKALKTIGVREGDKVTIAMPNCPQAIYMFYAVNLVGGIANMIHPLSAEKEIEFYLNASESVAAVTLDQFYNKFEKVRERTKVVNMIIAS
;
A
#
# COMPACT_ATOMS: atom_id res chain seq x y z
N MET A 1 -2.32 -35.84 -24.21
CA MET A 1 -1.83 -34.49 -23.85
C MET A 1 -0.64 -34.69 -22.96
N SER A 2 0.54 -34.31 -23.41
CA SER A 2 1.80 -34.53 -22.66
C SER A 2 1.84 -33.54 -21.51
N ASP A 3 1.76 -34.02 -20.27
CA ASP A 3 2.09 -33.23 -19.09
C ASP A 3 3.55 -32.79 -19.22
N SER A 4 3.75 -31.55 -19.59
CA SER A 4 5.07 -30.93 -19.52
C SER A 4 5.45 -30.86 -18.05
N ILE A 5 6.31 -31.78 -17.61
CA ILE A 5 6.91 -31.77 -16.28
C ILE A 5 7.68 -30.47 -16.16
N VAL A 6 7.11 -29.49 -15.48
CA VAL A 6 7.84 -28.25 -15.15
C VAL A 6 9.00 -28.63 -14.26
N ARG A 7 10.23 -28.59 -14.81
CA ARG A 7 11.44 -28.81 -14.03
C ARG A 7 11.54 -27.74 -12.94
N THR A 8 11.65 -28.18 -11.70
CA THR A 8 11.82 -27.32 -10.52
C THR A 8 13.19 -27.57 -9.89
N PRO A 9 14.30 -27.18 -10.55
CA PRO A 9 15.64 -27.52 -10.11
C PRO A 9 16.02 -26.93 -8.74
N TRP A 10 15.33 -25.90 -8.29
CA TRP A 10 15.53 -25.30 -6.97
C TRP A 10 15.12 -26.22 -5.81
N LYS A 11 14.27 -27.24 -6.03
CA LYS A 11 13.86 -28.19 -4.99
C LYS A 11 15.03 -28.88 -4.32
N ASP A 12 16.05 -29.20 -5.09
CA ASP A 12 17.27 -29.91 -4.60
C ASP A 12 18.08 -29.03 -3.63
N TYR A 13 17.83 -27.70 -3.62
CA TYR A 13 18.56 -26.72 -2.79
C TYR A 13 17.72 -26.21 -1.62
N MET A 14 16.44 -26.58 -1.52
CA MET A 14 15.55 -26.06 -0.47
C MET A 14 15.74 -26.72 0.89
N GLY A 15 16.38 -27.89 0.96
CA GLY A 15 16.56 -28.61 2.22
C GLY A 15 15.22 -28.90 2.91
N GLU A 16 15.08 -28.47 4.16
CA GLU A 16 13.86 -28.66 4.96
C GLU A 16 12.77 -27.60 4.73
N VAL A 17 13.00 -26.64 3.82
CA VAL A 17 12.01 -25.60 3.53
C VAL A 17 10.80 -26.22 2.84
N PRO A 18 9.58 -26.05 3.39
CA PRO A 18 8.38 -26.65 2.79
C PRO A 18 8.10 -26.06 1.41
N MET A 19 7.74 -26.93 0.46
CA MET A 19 7.41 -26.54 -0.92
C MET A 19 6.14 -25.72 -1.04
N HIS A 20 5.22 -25.90 -0.11
CA HIS A 20 3.97 -25.20 -0.03
C HIS A 20 3.83 -24.63 1.38
N LEU A 21 3.55 -23.34 1.45
CA LEU A 21 3.27 -22.66 2.70
C LEU A 21 1.75 -22.57 2.86
N GLU A 22 1.29 -22.71 4.11
CA GLU A 22 -0.07 -22.32 4.45
C GLU A 22 -0.12 -20.81 4.59
N TYR A 23 -0.87 -20.15 3.72
CA TYR A 23 -1.05 -18.72 3.76
C TYR A 23 -2.28 -18.36 4.57
N PHE A 24 -2.21 -17.21 5.23
CA PHE A 24 -3.37 -16.61 5.87
C PHE A 24 -4.44 -16.29 4.82
N ASP A 25 -5.66 -16.79 5.03
CA ASP A 25 -6.81 -16.50 4.16
C ASP A 25 -7.48 -15.21 4.65
N GLY A 26 -7.11 -14.09 4.06
CA GLY A 26 -7.60 -12.77 4.41
C GLY A 26 -6.77 -11.64 3.80
N SER A 27 -7.17 -10.42 4.06
CA SER A 27 -6.47 -9.24 3.59
C SER A 27 -5.14 -9.00 4.32
N MET A 28 -4.26 -8.21 3.72
CA MET A 28 -3.00 -7.82 4.38
C MET A 28 -3.25 -7.01 5.65
N PHE A 29 -4.32 -6.21 5.69
CA PHE A 29 -4.70 -5.48 6.90
C PHE A 29 -5.13 -6.44 8.01
N GLU A 30 -5.98 -7.43 7.73
CA GLU A 30 -6.43 -8.43 8.70
C GLU A 30 -5.27 -9.22 9.29
N ALA A 31 -4.27 -9.58 8.49
CA ALA A 31 -3.06 -10.24 8.98
C ALA A 31 -2.31 -9.37 10.00
N VAL A 32 -2.13 -8.08 9.71
CA VAL A 32 -1.47 -7.15 10.62
C VAL A 32 -2.34 -6.87 11.85
N GLU A 33 -3.65 -6.77 11.70
CA GLU A 33 -4.60 -6.57 12.80
C GLU A 33 -4.56 -7.73 13.81
N GLN A 34 -4.48 -8.97 13.32
CA GLN A 34 -4.32 -10.15 14.20
C GLN A 34 -3.04 -10.06 15.05
N ILE A 35 -1.92 -9.68 14.44
CA ILE A 35 -0.66 -9.49 15.17
C ILE A 35 -0.77 -8.33 16.17
N ALA A 36 -1.41 -7.24 15.77
CA ALA A 36 -1.64 -6.09 16.65
C ALA A 36 -2.52 -6.42 17.87
N LYS A 37 -3.54 -7.28 17.69
CA LYS A 37 -4.37 -7.79 18.80
C LYS A 37 -3.56 -8.66 19.76
N LYS A 38 -2.65 -9.48 19.23
CA LYS A 38 -1.82 -10.39 20.04
C LYS A 38 -0.68 -9.66 20.74
N TYR A 39 -0.06 -8.67 20.10
CA TYR A 39 1.13 -7.97 20.58
C TYR A 39 1.02 -6.44 20.48
N PRO A 40 -0.01 -5.82 21.08
CA PRO A 40 -0.32 -4.38 20.86
C PRO A 40 0.79 -3.42 21.33
N GLY A 41 1.58 -3.82 22.31
CA GLY A 41 2.67 -3.03 22.89
C GLY A 41 4.02 -3.19 22.17
N ASN A 42 4.16 -4.20 21.31
CA ASN A 42 5.40 -4.42 20.59
C ASN A 42 5.62 -3.33 19.52
N ILE A 43 6.89 -3.06 19.23
CA ILE A 43 7.28 -2.13 18.15
C ILE A 43 6.93 -2.75 16.82
N ALA A 44 6.10 -2.06 16.02
CA ALA A 44 5.76 -2.43 14.66
C ALA A 44 6.87 -2.01 13.70
N PHE A 45 7.38 -0.79 13.86
CA PHE A 45 8.52 -0.26 13.10
C PHE A 45 9.19 0.90 13.83
N THR A 46 10.41 1.24 13.37
CA THR A 46 11.15 2.43 13.82
C THR A 46 11.51 3.27 12.59
N PHE A 47 11.25 4.57 12.65
CA PHE A 47 11.58 5.51 11.60
C PHE A 47 12.28 6.74 12.21
N MET A 48 13.46 7.09 11.71
CA MET A 48 14.28 8.21 12.18
C MET A 48 14.43 8.28 13.72
N GLY A 49 14.68 7.12 14.33
CA GLY A 49 14.84 6.99 15.79
C GLY A 49 13.54 6.96 16.61
N LYS A 50 12.37 7.18 15.99
CA LYS A 50 11.07 7.12 16.67
C LYS A 50 10.41 5.78 16.40
N SER A 51 10.11 5.04 17.47
CA SER A 51 9.40 3.76 17.39
C SER A 51 7.90 3.93 17.46
N THR A 52 7.18 3.12 16.68
CA THR A 52 5.71 3.07 16.65
C THR A 52 5.28 1.66 17.05
N THR A 53 4.38 1.54 18.03
CA THR A 53 3.81 0.25 18.43
C THR A 53 2.72 -0.19 17.48
N TYR A 54 2.38 -1.52 17.48
CA TYR A 54 1.26 -2.03 16.69
C TYR A 54 -0.05 -1.33 17.02
N ARG A 55 -0.33 -1.07 18.31
CA ARG A 55 -1.54 -0.32 18.71
C ARG A 55 -1.60 1.09 18.09
N GLN A 56 -0.48 1.80 18.09
CA GLN A 56 -0.41 3.14 17.49
C GLN A 56 -0.60 3.04 15.98
N MET A 57 0.09 2.10 15.32
CA MET A 57 -0.01 1.89 13.88
C MET A 57 -1.45 1.60 13.44
N ILE A 58 -2.16 0.69 14.10
CA ILE A 58 -3.56 0.37 13.77
C ILE A 58 -4.45 1.61 13.90
N ARG A 59 -4.30 2.40 14.97
CA ARG A 59 -5.08 3.63 15.14
C ARG A 59 -4.88 4.62 14.00
N GLU A 60 -3.63 4.82 13.56
CA GLU A 60 -3.34 5.73 12.43
C GLU A 60 -3.91 5.17 11.10
N ILE A 61 -3.81 3.86 10.87
CA ILE A 61 -4.43 3.20 9.72
C ILE A 61 -5.94 3.43 9.70
N GLU A 62 -6.63 3.22 10.82
CA GLU A 62 -8.08 3.43 10.94
C GLU A 62 -8.49 4.89 10.68
N GLN A 63 -7.70 5.85 11.15
CA GLN A 63 -7.94 7.27 10.88
C GLN A 63 -7.79 7.59 9.39
N CYS A 64 -6.73 7.09 8.74
CA CYS A 64 -6.55 7.23 7.31
C CYS A 64 -7.70 6.56 6.52
N ALA A 65 -8.15 5.37 6.93
CA ALA A 65 -9.25 4.67 6.29
C ALA A 65 -10.58 5.46 6.40
N LYS A 66 -10.86 6.07 7.56
CA LYS A 66 -12.01 6.97 7.72
C LYS A 66 -11.92 8.17 6.78
N ALA A 67 -10.74 8.78 6.68
CA ALA A 67 -10.52 9.90 5.76
C ALA A 67 -10.75 9.49 4.29
N LEU A 68 -10.22 8.33 3.86
CA LEU A 68 -10.45 7.80 2.52
C LEU A 68 -11.94 7.59 2.22
N LYS A 69 -12.70 7.00 3.15
CA LYS A 69 -14.15 6.84 3.01
C LYS A 69 -14.88 8.18 2.91
N THR A 70 -14.46 9.18 3.70
CA THR A 70 -15.06 10.51 3.71
C THR A 70 -14.91 11.23 2.37
N ILE A 71 -13.77 11.05 1.69
CA ILE A 71 -13.53 11.60 0.35
C ILE A 71 -14.10 10.74 -0.78
N GLY A 72 -14.84 9.67 -0.46
CA GLY A 72 -15.58 8.86 -1.40
C GLY A 72 -14.85 7.66 -2.00
N VAL A 73 -13.69 7.27 -1.47
CA VAL A 73 -13.00 6.03 -1.87
C VAL A 73 -13.82 4.83 -1.43
N ARG A 74 -14.04 3.89 -2.35
CA ARG A 74 -14.86 2.69 -2.20
C ARG A 74 -14.05 1.42 -2.44
N GLU A 75 -14.64 0.28 -2.13
CA GLU A 75 -14.11 -1.03 -2.48
C GLU A 75 -13.85 -1.14 -4.00
N GLY A 76 -12.70 -1.67 -4.37
CA GLY A 76 -12.23 -1.80 -5.75
C GLY A 76 -11.60 -0.54 -6.35
N ASP A 77 -11.73 0.62 -5.70
CA ASP A 77 -11.09 1.84 -6.15
C ASP A 77 -9.56 1.76 -6.02
N LYS A 78 -8.85 2.33 -6.99
CA LYS A 78 -7.39 2.40 -6.98
C LYS A 78 -6.95 3.74 -6.39
N VAL A 79 -6.04 3.67 -5.44
CA VAL A 79 -5.42 4.83 -4.81
C VAL A 79 -3.92 4.77 -5.05
N THR A 80 -3.40 5.74 -5.79
CA THR A 80 -1.94 5.85 -6.00
C THR A 80 -1.26 6.42 -4.77
N ILE A 81 -0.21 5.75 -4.31
CA ILE A 81 0.64 6.19 -3.20
C ILE A 81 2.04 6.45 -3.74
N ALA A 82 2.41 7.72 -3.82
CA ALA A 82 3.69 8.20 -4.33
C ALA A 82 4.49 8.86 -3.19
N MET A 83 4.97 8.04 -2.29
CA MET A 83 5.71 8.48 -1.11
C MET A 83 6.98 7.65 -0.90
N PRO A 84 8.03 8.22 -0.29
CA PRO A 84 9.18 7.44 0.16
C PRO A 84 8.76 6.47 1.28
N ASN A 85 9.71 5.63 1.70
CA ASN A 85 9.51 4.74 2.85
C ASN A 85 9.41 5.57 4.13
N CYS A 86 8.19 5.93 4.53
CA CYS A 86 7.88 6.72 5.72
C CYS A 86 6.62 6.15 6.41
N PRO A 87 6.36 6.51 7.66
CA PRO A 87 5.19 6.02 8.41
C PRO A 87 3.86 6.26 7.68
N GLN A 88 3.70 7.44 7.08
CA GLN A 88 2.48 7.81 6.35
C GLN A 88 2.22 6.89 5.15
N ALA A 89 3.28 6.44 4.46
CA ALA A 89 3.15 5.47 3.37
C ALA A 89 2.62 4.12 3.88
N ILE A 90 3.11 3.67 5.04
CA ILE A 90 2.65 2.44 5.70
C ILE A 90 1.17 2.57 6.09
N TYR A 91 0.81 3.66 6.76
CA TYR A 91 -0.57 3.87 7.20
C TYR A 91 -1.54 3.94 6.03
N MET A 92 -1.18 4.67 4.98
CA MET A 92 -2.03 4.81 3.80
C MET A 92 -2.16 3.51 3.02
N PHE A 93 -1.08 2.73 2.88
CA PHE A 93 -1.13 1.42 2.23
C PHE A 93 -2.14 0.48 2.89
N TYR A 94 -2.05 0.32 4.21
CA TYR A 94 -3.00 -0.51 4.96
C TYR A 94 -4.40 0.10 5.05
N ALA A 95 -4.52 1.44 5.06
CA ALA A 95 -5.81 2.11 5.05
C ALA A 95 -6.56 1.88 3.74
N VAL A 96 -5.89 1.93 2.59
CA VAL A 96 -6.47 1.58 1.29
C VAL A 96 -6.94 0.12 1.30
N ASN A 97 -6.12 -0.79 1.84
CA ASN A 97 -6.51 -2.19 1.97
C ASN A 97 -7.73 -2.38 2.90
N LEU A 98 -7.77 -1.66 4.04
CA LEU A 98 -8.89 -1.71 4.99
C LEU A 98 -10.22 -1.21 4.41
N VAL A 99 -10.20 -0.27 3.46
CA VAL A 99 -11.41 0.17 2.76
C VAL A 99 -11.81 -0.72 1.58
N GLY A 100 -11.05 -1.78 1.32
CA GLY A 100 -11.26 -2.68 0.18
C GLY A 100 -10.72 -2.13 -1.14
N GLY A 101 -9.92 -1.07 -1.10
CA GLY A 101 -9.28 -0.47 -2.27
C GLY A 101 -8.00 -1.19 -2.70
N ILE A 102 -7.46 -0.75 -3.82
CA ILE A 102 -6.22 -1.27 -4.41
C ILE A 102 -5.13 -0.19 -4.32
N ALA A 103 -4.07 -0.47 -3.57
CA ALA A 103 -2.94 0.44 -3.46
C ALA A 103 -2.03 0.32 -4.70
N ASN A 104 -1.92 1.40 -5.46
CA ASN A 104 -1.00 1.53 -6.59
C ASN A 104 0.26 2.28 -6.14
N MET A 105 1.33 1.56 -5.87
CA MET A 105 2.57 2.15 -5.38
C MET A 105 3.45 2.61 -6.54
N ILE A 106 3.79 3.90 -6.58
CA ILE A 106 4.71 4.46 -7.59
C ILE A 106 5.86 5.22 -6.92
N HIS A 107 6.94 5.40 -7.68
CA HIS A 107 8.10 6.11 -7.14
C HIS A 107 7.81 7.62 -7.05
N PRO A 108 8.07 8.29 -5.88
CA PRO A 108 7.71 9.70 -5.69
C PRO A 108 8.51 10.67 -6.57
N LEU A 109 9.68 10.26 -7.06
CA LEU A 109 10.53 11.08 -7.93
C LEU A 109 10.25 10.88 -9.42
N SER A 110 9.26 10.07 -9.81
CA SER A 110 8.87 9.86 -11.20
C SER A 110 8.65 11.20 -11.93
N ALA A 111 8.95 11.20 -13.23
CA ALA A 111 8.69 12.35 -14.09
C ALA A 111 7.18 12.57 -14.31
N GLU A 112 6.75 13.80 -14.60
CA GLU A 112 5.33 14.14 -14.79
C GLU A 112 4.62 13.22 -15.79
N LYS A 113 5.27 12.88 -16.92
CA LYS A 113 4.71 11.95 -17.93
C LYS A 113 4.55 10.51 -17.41
N GLU A 114 5.48 10.07 -16.57
CA GLU A 114 5.37 8.73 -15.93
C GLU A 114 4.26 8.70 -14.91
N ILE A 115 4.13 9.76 -14.10
CA ILE A 115 3.03 9.91 -13.14
C ILE A 115 1.69 9.85 -13.87
N GLU A 116 1.53 10.64 -14.94
CA GLU A 116 0.33 10.64 -15.78
C GLU A 116 0.02 9.24 -16.33
N PHE A 117 1.05 8.55 -16.85
CA PHE A 117 0.91 7.19 -17.35
C PHE A 117 0.45 6.21 -16.25
N TYR A 118 1.08 6.23 -15.06
CA TYR A 118 0.72 5.32 -13.97
C TYR A 118 -0.68 5.59 -13.42
N LEU A 119 -1.06 6.86 -13.28
CA LEU A 119 -2.40 7.24 -12.83
C LEU A 119 -3.50 6.78 -13.80
N ASN A 120 -3.25 6.90 -15.11
CA ASN A 120 -4.17 6.46 -16.14
C ASN A 120 -4.19 4.93 -16.30
N ALA A 121 -3.04 4.27 -16.27
CA ALA A 121 -2.95 2.81 -16.38
C ALA A 121 -3.63 2.11 -15.20
N SER A 122 -3.49 2.65 -13.99
CA SER A 122 -4.18 2.14 -12.80
C SER A 122 -5.63 2.60 -12.69
N GLU A 123 -6.05 3.62 -13.44
CA GLU A 123 -7.34 4.30 -13.26
C GLU A 123 -7.58 4.80 -11.82
N SER A 124 -6.53 5.31 -11.19
CA SER A 124 -6.60 5.77 -9.81
C SER A 124 -7.58 6.93 -9.63
N VAL A 125 -8.45 6.82 -8.62
CA VAL A 125 -9.45 7.85 -8.26
C VAL A 125 -8.92 8.86 -7.26
N ALA A 126 -7.88 8.50 -6.51
CA ALA A 126 -7.19 9.35 -5.56
C ALA A 126 -5.67 9.13 -5.65
N ALA A 127 -4.91 10.14 -5.28
CA ALA A 127 -3.46 10.03 -5.16
C ALA A 127 -2.96 10.66 -3.85
N VAL A 128 -1.96 10.01 -3.26
CA VAL A 128 -1.32 10.42 -2.01
C VAL A 128 0.14 10.72 -2.30
N THR A 129 0.61 11.88 -1.88
CA THR A 129 2.01 12.28 -2.07
C THR A 129 2.48 13.21 -0.94
N LEU A 130 3.77 13.49 -0.88
CA LEU A 130 4.28 14.53 0.01
C LEU A 130 4.11 15.93 -0.64
N ASP A 131 4.06 16.96 0.20
CA ASP A 131 3.95 18.37 -0.19
C ASP A 131 4.98 18.77 -1.25
N GLN A 132 6.24 18.34 -1.07
CA GLN A 132 7.34 18.62 -2.00
C GLN A 132 7.13 18.06 -3.42
N PHE A 133 6.27 17.06 -3.61
CA PHE A 133 6.00 16.44 -4.92
C PHE A 133 4.64 16.83 -5.50
N TYR A 134 3.79 17.52 -4.73
CA TYR A 134 2.44 17.88 -5.10
C TYR A 134 2.33 18.52 -6.50
N ASN A 135 3.19 19.48 -6.79
CA ASN A 135 3.14 20.22 -8.06
C ASN A 135 3.23 19.34 -9.31
N LYS A 136 3.93 18.19 -9.24
CA LYS A 136 4.01 17.24 -10.36
C LYS A 136 2.68 16.57 -10.62
N PHE A 137 1.97 16.22 -9.53
CA PHE A 137 0.67 15.57 -9.61
C PHE A 137 -0.41 16.55 -10.08
N GLU A 138 -0.42 17.77 -9.55
CA GLU A 138 -1.40 18.79 -9.94
C GLU A 138 -1.35 19.12 -11.42
N LYS A 139 -0.16 19.22 -12.03
CA LYS A 139 0.00 19.46 -13.45
C LYS A 139 -0.60 18.39 -14.37
N VAL A 140 -0.70 17.15 -13.90
CA VAL A 140 -1.21 16.03 -14.70
C VAL A 140 -2.63 15.62 -14.32
N ARG A 141 -3.14 16.09 -13.18
CA ARG A 141 -4.40 15.69 -12.58
C ARG A 141 -5.58 15.76 -13.54
N GLU A 142 -5.75 16.88 -14.25
CA GLU A 142 -6.87 17.10 -15.18
C GLU A 142 -6.90 16.10 -16.36
N ARG A 143 -5.76 15.43 -16.63
CA ARG A 143 -5.64 14.42 -17.69
C ARG A 143 -5.78 12.98 -17.15
N THR A 144 -6.24 12.85 -15.91
CA THR A 144 -6.39 11.56 -15.19
C THR A 144 -7.77 11.45 -14.55
N LYS A 145 -8.07 10.28 -13.97
CA LYS A 145 -9.30 10.06 -13.18
C LYS A 145 -9.18 10.51 -11.73
N VAL A 146 -8.06 11.08 -11.30
CA VAL A 146 -7.82 11.47 -9.91
C VAL A 146 -8.70 12.67 -9.53
N VAL A 147 -9.67 12.39 -8.68
CA VAL A 147 -10.58 13.41 -8.10
C VAL A 147 -9.95 14.04 -6.87
N ASN A 148 -9.34 13.24 -6.00
CA ASN A 148 -8.82 13.68 -4.71
C ASN A 148 -7.29 13.56 -4.64
N MET A 149 -6.63 14.66 -4.25
CA MET A 149 -5.22 14.68 -3.89
C MET A 149 -5.08 14.76 -2.37
N ILE A 150 -4.33 13.82 -1.80
CA ILE A 150 -4.02 13.75 -0.37
C ILE A 150 -2.55 14.10 -0.20
N ILE A 151 -2.29 15.10 0.63
CA ILE A 151 -0.93 15.61 0.85
C ILE A 151 -0.53 15.29 2.28
N ALA A 152 0.60 14.59 2.43
CA ALA A 152 1.26 14.37 3.70
C ALA A 152 2.46 15.31 3.85
N SER A 153 2.68 15.82 5.05
CA SER A 153 3.80 16.70 5.42
C SER A 153 4.55 16.12 6.61
#